data_c916a3bc604780c83d14047044ec2a31
#
_entry.id   c916a3bc604780c83d14047044ec2a31
#
_cell.length_a   1.000
_cell.length_b   1.000
_cell.length_c   1.000
_cell.angle_alpha   90.00
_cell.angle_beta   90.00
_cell.angle_gamma   90.00
#
_symmetry.space_group_name_H-M   'P 1'
#
loop_
_entity.id
_entity.type
_entity.pdbx_description
1 polymer ?
#
loop_
_entity_poly.entity_id
_entity_poly.type
_entity_poly.pdbx_seq_one_letter_code
_entity_poly.pdbx_strand_id
1 'polypeptide(L)'
;MLKQLRLALLMILPLTSALPLAAQVRHVTTVNPTTKQSYMEVYEIDYVDIQPQFPGGERGLINFINKTREYPYDAYKKRIQGRVLCSFIVGTDGKVTDIRVIRGAGDESLNREAIRVIGEMPKWSVGKVGNHAVPVRVVLPIAFRL
;
A
#
# COMPACT_ATOMS: atom_id res chain seq x y z
N MET A 1 -65.22 -7.03 -30.25
CA MET A 1 -64.54 -5.74 -30.12
C MET A 1 -63.29 -5.90 -29.27
N LEU A 2 -62.20 -6.15 -29.89
CA LEU A 2 -60.92 -6.36 -29.19
C LEU A 2 -60.27 -4.98 -28.92
N LYS A 3 -60.23 -4.59 -27.68
CA LYS A 3 -59.41 -3.44 -27.28
C LYS A 3 -57.96 -3.86 -27.24
N GLN A 4 -57.19 -3.32 -28.12
CA GLN A 4 -55.76 -3.45 -28.20
C GLN A 4 -55.11 -2.96 -26.91
N LEU A 5 -54.62 -3.87 -26.13
CA LEU A 5 -53.77 -3.53 -24.98
C LEU A 5 -52.36 -3.25 -25.51
N ARG A 6 -52.08 -1.98 -25.72
CA ARG A 6 -50.70 -1.56 -26.03
C ARG A 6 -49.86 -1.71 -24.77
N LEU A 7 -49.12 -2.80 -24.70
CA LEU A 7 -48.00 -2.91 -23.78
C LEU A 7 -46.97 -1.86 -24.20
N ALA A 8 -46.89 -0.80 -23.48
CA ALA A 8 -45.74 0.08 -23.50
C ALA A 8 -44.59 -0.68 -22.83
N LEU A 9 -43.73 -1.27 -23.65
CA LEU A 9 -42.47 -1.81 -23.22
C LEU A 9 -41.58 -0.64 -22.82
N LEU A 10 -41.63 -0.27 -21.54
CA LEU A 10 -40.68 0.66 -20.95
C LEU A 10 -39.33 -0.08 -20.95
N MET A 11 -38.50 0.24 -21.93
CA MET A 11 -37.08 -0.11 -21.89
C MET A 11 -36.48 0.65 -20.72
N ILE A 12 -36.43 0.00 -19.60
CA ILE A 12 -35.57 0.40 -18.50
C ILE A 12 -34.15 0.10 -18.99
N LEU A 13 -33.49 1.09 -19.56
CA LEU A 13 -32.06 1.09 -19.70
C LEU A 13 -31.46 0.84 -18.30
N PRO A 14 -30.64 -0.20 -18.13
CA PRO A 14 -29.89 -0.27 -16.90
C PRO A 14 -29.00 0.98 -16.85
N LEU A 15 -29.29 1.82 -15.90
CA LEU A 15 -28.36 2.85 -15.49
C LEU A 15 -27.11 2.09 -15.07
N THR A 16 -26.13 1.98 -15.94
CA THR A 16 -24.80 1.57 -15.56
C THR A 16 -24.28 2.66 -14.65
N SER A 17 -24.68 2.56 -13.39
CA SER A 17 -24.01 3.29 -12.33
C SER A 17 -22.56 2.79 -12.38
N ALA A 18 -21.71 3.58 -13.03
CA ALA A 18 -20.29 3.45 -12.81
C ALA A 18 -20.13 3.54 -11.30
N LEU A 19 -19.79 2.41 -10.68
CA LEU A 19 -19.48 2.37 -9.28
C LEU A 19 -18.40 3.44 -9.06
N PRO A 20 -18.58 4.34 -8.09
CA PRO A 20 -17.57 5.34 -7.83
C PRO A 20 -16.25 4.61 -7.56
N LEU A 21 -15.15 5.24 -7.97
CA LEU A 21 -13.78 4.71 -7.83
C LEU A 21 -13.48 4.21 -6.40
N ALA A 22 -14.22 4.71 -5.41
CA ALA A 22 -14.22 4.26 -4.02
C ALA A 22 -14.65 2.78 -3.81
N ALA A 23 -15.23 2.12 -4.81
CA ALA A 23 -15.63 0.71 -4.70
C ALA A 23 -14.48 -0.29 -4.93
N GLN A 24 -13.27 0.19 -5.22
CA GLN A 24 -12.10 -0.65 -5.41
C GLN A 24 -11.19 -0.72 -4.16
N VAL A 25 -11.80 -0.55 -3.00
CA VAL A 25 -11.11 -0.74 -1.72
C VAL A 25 -10.85 -2.22 -1.50
N ARG A 26 -9.60 -2.62 -1.40
CA ARG A 26 -9.25 -3.97 -0.95
C ARG A 26 -9.29 -4.02 0.57
N HIS A 27 -10.19 -4.83 1.11
CA HIS A 27 -10.22 -5.11 2.54
C HIS A 27 -8.99 -5.95 2.92
N VAL A 28 -8.06 -5.34 3.62
CA VAL A 28 -6.97 -6.09 4.26
C VAL A 28 -7.41 -6.47 5.65
N THR A 29 -7.72 -7.74 5.84
CA THR A 29 -8.02 -8.29 7.15
C THR A 29 -6.72 -8.43 7.95
N THR A 30 -6.45 -7.51 8.86
CA THR A 30 -5.49 -7.76 9.92
C THR A 30 -6.18 -8.60 10.99
N VAL A 31 -5.95 -9.90 10.97
CA VAL A 31 -6.45 -10.80 12.02
C VAL A 31 -5.60 -10.60 13.27
N ASN A 32 -6.15 -9.89 14.24
CA ASN A 32 -5.61 -9.92 15.59
C ASN A 32 -6.39 -11.02 16.35
N PRO A 33 -5.73 -12.10 16.81
CA PRO A 33 -6.42 -13.29 17.33
C PRO A 33 -7.18 -13.07 18.65
N THR A 34 -7.13 -11.88 19.23
CA THR A 34 -7.66 -11.66 20.59
C THR A 34 -8.77 -10.63 20.70
N THR A 35 -9.12 -9.87 19.68
CA THR A 35 -10.18 -8.86 19.80
C THR A 35 -10.87 -8.60 18.47
N LYS A 36 -12.21 -8.56 18.53
CA LYS A 36 -13.18 -8.11 17.51
C LYS A 36 -12.56 -7.65 16.18
N GLN A 37 -12.86 -8.38 15.10
CA GLN A 37 -12.51 -8.06 13.72
C GLN A 37 -12.80 -6.58 13.42
N SER A 38 -11.75 -5.76 13.46
CA SER A 38 -11.80 -4.42 12.94
C SER A 38 -11.30 -4.51 11.49
N TYR A 39 -12.21 -4.42 10.56
CA TYR A 39 -11.84 -4.28 9.15
C TYR A 39 -11.35 -2.86 8.93
N MET A 40 -10.08 -2.71 8.61
CA MET A 40 -9.53 -1.43 8.20
C MET A 40 -9.51 -1.40 6.68
N GLU A 41 -10.20 -0.43 6.10
CA GLU A 41 -10.13 -0.19 4.66
C GLU A 41 -8.78 0.43 4.33
N VAL A 42 -7.98 -0.27 3.54
CA VAL A 42 -6.69 0.20 3.06
C VAL A 42 -6.78 0.41 1.56
N TYR A 43 -6.39 1.58 1.12
CA TYR A 43 -6.38 1.96 -0.28
C TYR A 43 -5.04 1.58 -0.93
N GLU A 44 -5.10 1.10 -2.16
CA GLU A 44 -3.89 0.97 -2.98
C GLU A 44 -3.49 2.37 -3.49
N ILE A 45 -2.19 2.58 -3.70
CA ILE A 45 -1.63 3.90 -4.02
C ILE A 45 -2.21 4.54 -5.28
N ASP A 46 -2.64 3.73 -6.24
CA ASP A 46 -3.20 4.21 -7.52
C ASP A 46 -4.66 4.66 -7.41
N TYR A 47 -5.32 4.42 -6.27
CA TYR A 47 -6.74 4.72 -6.05
C TYR A 47 -6.97 5.90 -5.11
N VAL A 48 -5.93 6.66 -4.79
CA VAL A 48 -6.04 7.86 -3.96
C VAL A 48 -5.81 9.10 -4.78
N ASP A 49 -6.50 10.19 -4.43
CA ASP A 49 -6.35 11.46 -5.14
C ASP A 49 -5.01 12.13 -4.81
N ILE A 50 -4.56 11.98 -3.58
CA ILE A 50 -3.26 12.45 -3.12
C ILE A 50 -2.51 11.28 -2.52
N GLN A 51 -1.38 10.93 -3.13
CA GLN A 51 -0.53 9.85 -2.66
C GLN A 51 0.28 10.28 -1.43
N PRO A 52 0.51 9.37 -0.46
CA PRO A 52 1.41 9.65 0.64
C PRO A 52 2.83 9.88 0.12
N GLN A 53 3.56 10.79 0.75
CA GLN A 53 4.93 11.11 0.37
C GLN A 53 5.85 11.10 1.58
N PHE A 54 7.08 10.61 1.35
CA PHE A 54 8.16 10.74 2.31
C PHE A 54 8.58 12.22 2.47
N PRO A 55 9.01 12.68 3.64
CA PRO A 55 9.56 14.02 3.81
C PRO A 55 10.70 14.30 2.82
N GLY A 56 10.55 15.36 2.02
CA GLY A 56 11.47 15.67 0.92
C GLY A 56 11.22 14.89 -0.37
N GLY A 57 10.10 14.16 -0.47
CA GLY A 57 9.67 13.41 -1.65
C GLY A 57 10.59 12.22 -1.96
N GLU A 58 10.65 11.84 -3.23
CA GLU A 58 11.46 10.71 -3.68
C GLU A 58 12.94 10.86 -3.36
N ARG A 59 13.49 12.06 -3.54
CA ARG A 59 14.90 12.33 -3.21
C ARG A 59 15.18 12.16 -1.72
N GLY A 60 14.29 12.64 -0.88
CA GLY A 60 14.37 12.46 0.58
C GLY A 60 14.35 10.99 0.97
N LEU A 61 13.47 10.22 0.35
CA LEU A 61 13.35 8.78 0.58
C LEU A 61 14.63 8.04 0.19
N ILE A 62 15.17 8.31 -1.00
CA ILE A 62 16.41 7.68 -1.47
C ILE A 62 17.58 8.01 -0.53
N ASN A 63 17.72 9.27 -0.14
CA ASN A 63 18.76 9.70 0.80
C ASN A 63 18.63 9.02 2.16
N PHE A 64 17.40 8.93 2.69
CA PHE A 64 17.13 8.25 3.94
C PHE A 64 17.53 6.77 3.88
N ILE A 65 17.11 6.06 2.83
CA ILE A 65 17.44 4.64 2.66
C ILE A 65 18.96 4.45 2.57
N ASN A 66 19.65 5.25 1.76
CA ASN A 66 21.09 5.13 1.59
C ASN A 66 21.87 5.43 2.88
N LYS A 67 21.37 6.34 3.71
CA LYS A 67 21.99 6.69 4.99
C LYS A 67 21.70 5.67 6.08
N THR A 68 20.51 5.09 6.09
CA THR A 68 20.02 4.23 7.17
C THR A 68 20.34 2.76 6.94
N ARG A 69 20.36 2.33 5.67
CA ARG A 69 20.60 0.94 5.32
C ARG A 69 22.02 0.52 5.65
N GLU A 70 22.13 -0.57 6.39
CA GLU A 70 23.39 -1.26 6.67
C GLU A 70 23.46 -2.57 5.88
N TYR A 71 24.62 -2.88 5.35
CA TYR A 71 24.79 -4.16 4.67
C TYR A 71 25.07 -5.25 5.73
N PRO A 72 24.22 -6.28 5.88
CA PRO A 72 24.45 -7.34 6.84
C PRO A 72 25.77 -8.05 6.54
N TYR A 73 26.59 -8.25 7.60
CA TYR A 73 27.92 -8.79 7.47
C TYR A 73 27.97 -10.15 6.78
N ASP A 74 27.05 -11.06 7.14
CA ASP A 74 27.02 -12.40 6.55
C ASP A 74 26.68 -12.37 5.06
N ALA A 75 25.73 -11.53 4.65
CA ALA A 75 25.40 -11.34 3.26
C ALA A 75 26.55 -10.67 2.49
N TYR A 76 27.21 -9.71 3.11
CA TYR A 76 28.40 -9.06 2.54
C TYR A 76 29.53 -10.06 2.28
N LYS A 77 29.88 -10.91 3.28
CA LYS A 77 30.90 -11.94 3.13
C LYS A 77 30.58 -12.95 2.03
N LYS A 78 29.33 -13.34 1.92
CA LYS A 78 28.86 -14.26 0.88
C LYS A 78 28.63 -13.56 -0.47
N ARG A 79 28.84 -12.24 -0.55
CA ARG A 79 28.60 -11.40 -1.72
C ARG A 79 27.19 -11.53 -2.27
N ILE A 80 26.22 -11.69 -1.39
CA ILE A 80 24.80 -11.79 -1.77
C ILE A 80 24.26 -10.40 -2.00
N GLN A 81 23.72 -10.15 -3.19
CA GLN A 81 23.08 -8.91 -3.60
C GLN A 81 21.64 -9.19 -4.01
N GLY A 82 20.80 -8.20 -3.96
CA GLY A 82 19.42 -8.32 -4.41
C GLY A 82 18.55 -7.15 -4.00
N ARG A 83 17.27 -7.29 -4.31
CA ARG A 83 16.22 -6.36 -3.91
C ARG A 83 15.23 -7.06 -3.00
N VAL A 84 14.92 -6.44 -1.89
CA VAL A 84 13.82 -6.85 -1.03
C VAL A 84 12.62 -5.97 -1.35
N LEU A 85 11.57 -6.57 -1.88
CA LEU A 85 10.32 -5.86 -2.14
C LEU A 85 9.46 -5.92 -0.89
N CYS A 86 9.20 -4.76 -0.31
CA CYS A 86 8.40 -4.63 0.90
C CYS A 86 7.10 -3.89 0.63
N SER A 87 6.09 -4.18 1.42
CA SER A 87 4.89 -3.36 1.53
C SER A 87 4.72 -2.85 2.95
N PHE A 88 4.12 -1.70 3.09
CA PHE A 88 3.73 -1.12 4.36
C PHE A 88 2.52 -0.22 4.18
N ILE A 89 1.89 0.16 5.27
CA ILE A 89 0.75 1.05 5.27
C ILE A 89 1.17 2.38 5.86
N VAL A 90 0.90 3.47 5.13
CA VAL A 90 0.95 4.82 5.66
C VAL A 90 -0.43 5.13 6.22
N GLY A 91 -0.53 5.21 7.53
CA GLY A 91 -1.78 5.47 8.22
C GLY A 91 -2.29 6.91 8.04
N THR A 92 -3.48 7.17 8.56
CA THR A 92 -4.11 8.50 8.54
C THR A 92 -3.35 9.53 9.36
N ASP A 93 -2.44 9.11 10.20
CA ASP A 93 -1.51 9.94 10.98
C ASP A 93 -0.12 10.06 10.34
N GLY A 94 0.10 9.44 9.18
CA GLY A 94 1.38 9.40 8.48
C GLY A 94 2.37 8.36 9.00
N LYS A 95 2.04 7.60 10.03
CA LYS A 95 2.91 6.54 10.56
C LYS A 95 2.94 5.34 9.64
N VAL A 96 4.13 4.76 9.51
CA VAL A 96 4.34 3.50 8.79
C VAL A 96 4.01 2.33 9.70
N THR A 97 3.15 1.44 9.23
CA THR A 97 2.70 0.23 9.95
C THR A 97 2.60 -0.96 8.99
N ASP A 98 2.36 -2.15 9.55
CA ASP A 98 2.14 -3.39 8.78
C ASP A 98 3.21 -3.64 7.71
N ILE A 99 4.48 -3.60 8.13
CA ILE A 99 5.63 -3.80 7.24
C ILE A 99 5.76 -5.29 6.92
N ARG A 100 5.76 -5.61 5.62
CA ARG A 100 5.86 -6.99 5.13
C ARG A 100 6.85 -7.10 3.99
N VAL A 101 7.55 -8.23 3.92
CA VAL A 101 8.32 -8.61 2.74
C VAL A 101 7.40 -9.33 1.76
N ILE A 102 7.25 -8.77 0.55
CA ILE A 102 6.48 -9.40 -0.54
C ILE A 102 7.38 -10.37 -1.31
N ARG A 103 8.60 -9.93 -1.59
CA ARG A 103 9.63 -10.73 -2.27
C ARG A 103 10.97 -10.50 -1.61
N GLY A 104 11.56 -11.55 -1.07
CA GLY A 104 12.89 -11.53 -0.48
C GLY A 104 14.01 -11.52 -1.51
N ALA A 105 15.20 -11.19 -1.05
CA ALA A 105 16.43 -11.17 -1.87
C ALA A 105 17.21 -12.50 -1.85
N GLY A 106 16.58 -13.58 -1.35
CA GLY A 106 17.23 -14.89 -1.22
C GLY A 106 18.10 -15.06 0.03
N ASP A 107 18.23 -14.03 0.85
CA ASP A 107 18.93 -14.06 2.14
C ASP A 107 18.08 -13.36 3.19
N GLU A 108 17.86 -14.05 4.30
CA GLU A 108 16.97 -13.56 5.36
C GLU A 108 17.56 -12.35 6.10
N SER A 109 18.88 -12.21 6.13
CA SER A 109 19.50 -11.04 6.75
C SER A 109 19.20 -9.75 5.98
N LEU A 110 19.14 -9.82 4.64
CA LEU A 110 18.73 -8.69 3.80
C LEU A 110 17.25 -8.36 4.00
N ASN A 111 16.41 -9.39 4.16
CA ASN A 111 14.97 -9.19 4.41
C ASN A 111 14.74 -8.46 5.75
N ARG A 112 15.43 -8.90 6.82
CA ARG A 112 15.34 -8.26 8.14
C ARG A 112 15.83 -6.81 8.10
N GLU A 113 16.93 -6.57 7.40
CA GLU A 113 17.48 -5.21 7.29
C GLU A 113 16.52 -4.28 6.54
N ALA A 114 15.88 -4.75 5.48
CA ALA A 114 14.87 -3.97 4.77
C ALA A 114 13.69 -3.58 5.68
N ILE A 115 13.20 -4.51 6.49
CA ILE A 115 12.14 -4.25 7.48
C ILE A 115 12.61 -3.22 8.50
N ARG A 116 13.86 -3.34 8.99
CA ARG A 116 14.44 -2.39 9.95
C ARG A 116 14.47 -0.97 9.38
N VAL A 117 14.98 -0.81 8.17
CA VAL A 117 15.07 0.50 7.49
C VAL A 117 13.70 1.16 7.36
N ILE A 118 12.70 0.40 6.91
CA ILE A 118 11.33 0.91 6.76
C ILE A 118 10.74 1.26 8.13
N GLY A 119 11.01 0.46 9.16
CA GLY A 119 10.54 0.72 10.53
C GLY A 119 11.11 1.99 11.16
N GLU A 120 12.26 2.48 10.69
CA GLU A 120 12.88 3.73 11.15
C GLU A 120 12.42 4.98 10.37
N MET A 121 11.55 4.82 9.39
CA MET A 121 11.07 5.96 8.60
C MET A 121 10.28 6.95 9.46
N PRO A 122 10.49 8.26 9.26
CA PRO A 122 9.66 9.28 9.87
C PRO A 122 8.23 9.23 9.33
N LYS A 123 7.35 10.05 9.88
CA LYS A 123 6.00 10.21 9.35
C LYS A 123 6.02 10.70 7.91
N TRP A 124 5.19 10.08 7.10
CA TRP A 124 4.89 10.49 5.74
C TRP A 124 3.77 11.53 5.71
N SER A 125 3.63 12.30 4.64
CA SER A 125 2.38 12.98 4.38
C SER A 125 1.29 11.96 4.10
N VAL A 126 0.07 12.25 4.54
CA VAL A 126 -1.04 11.29 4.44
C VAL A 126 -1.60 11.22 3.03
N GLY A 127 -2.03 10.03 2.63
CA GLY A 127 -2.83 9.86 1.42
C GLY A 127 -4.25 10.37 1.63
N LYS A 128 -4.90 10.85 0.56
CA LYS A 128 -6.26 11.39 0.64
C LYS A 128 -7.12 10.90 -0.52
N VAL A 129 -8.38 10.67 -0.20
CA VAL A 129 -9.47 10.55 -1.16
C VAL A 129 -10.44 11.70 -0.88
N GLY A 130 -10.61 12.60 -1.86
CA GLY A 130 -11.25 13.88 -1.62
C GLY A 130 -10.47 14.68 -0.56
N ASN A 131 -11.16 15.13 0.47
CA ASN A 131 -10.55 15.82 1.61
C ASN A 131 -10.26 14.92 2.82
N HIS A 132 -10.46 13.61 2.68
CA HIS A 132 -10.32 12.67 3.79
C HIS A 132 -8.99 11.94 3.73
N ALA A 133 -8.25 11.97 4.85
CA ALA A 133 -7.07 11.14 5.03
C ALA A 133 -7.47 9.66 5.08
N VAL A 134 -6.76 8.83 4.33
CA VAL A 134 -7.01 7.38 4.25
C VAL A 134 -5.72 6.60 4.44
N PRO A 135 -5.77 5.39 5.00
CA PRO A 135 -4.61 4.50 5.03
C PRO A 135 -4.28 4.02 3.62
N VAL A 136 -3.01 4.08 3.24
CA VAL A 136 -2.55 3.72 1.90
C VAL A 136 -1.44 2.69 1.97
N ARG A 137 -1.57 1.63 1.16
CA ARG A 137 -0.50 0.64 0.96
C ARG A 137 0.53 1.19 0.00
N VAL A 138 1.78 1.13 0.43
CA VAL A 138 2.95 1.50 -0.37
C VAL A 138 3.81 0.27 -0.58
N VAL A 139 4.30 0.08 -1.79
CA VAL A 139 5.25 -0.97 -2.15
C VAL A 139 6.58 -0.32 -2.49
N LEU A 140 7.64 -0.77 -1.85
CA LEU A 140 8.96 -0.16 -1.95
C LEU A 140 10.06 -1.22 -2.07
N PRO A 141 10.93 -1.15 -3.09
CA PRO A 141 12.11 -2.00 -3.17
C PRO A 141 13.27 -1.41 -2.36
N ILE A 142 13.90 -2.22 -1.53
CA ILE A 142 15.18 -1.91 -0.87
C ILE A 142 16.28 -2.70 -1.58
N ALA A 143 17.18 -2.00 -2.26
CA ALA A 143 18.23 -2.62 -3.03
C ALA A 143 19.52 -2.76 -2.20
N PHE A 144 20.14 -3.93 -2.27
CA PHE A 144 21.45 -4.25 -1.69
C PHE A 144 22.42 -4.55 -2.82
N ARG A 145 23.40 -3.69 -3.00
CA ARG A 145 24.46 -3.81 -4.01
C ARG A 145 25.82 -3.60 -3.36
N LEU A 146 26.79 -4.37 -3.79
CA LEU A 146 28.19 -4.29 -3.37
C LEU A 146 28.98 -3.34 -4.29
#